data_e8a9b74ba7d92344cb421993b753267c
#
_entry.id   e8a9b74ba7d92344cb421993b753267c
#
_cell.length_a   1.000
_cell.length_b   1.000
_cell.length_c   1.000
_cell.angle_alpha   90.00
_cell.angle_beta   90.00
_cell.angle_gamma   90.00
#
_symmetry.space_group_name_H-M   'P 1'
#
loop_
_entity.id
_entity.type
_entity.pdbx_description
1 polymer ?
#
loop_
_entity_poly.entity_id
_entity_poly.type
_entity_poly.pdbx_seq_one_letter_code
_entity_poly.pdbx_strand_id
1 'polypeptide(L)'
;MIITVEELRRYISTDEEDQALAGRLQALELLIRGYTNNNFQVRGLHCECDISGKTFISETFTPFEVGDTVQVSGSAKNNGLYTVAAVTDTTFTVNEKTYDDFDVYVVKVAYPADVKMGVVNLLKWELNNRDKVGVQSESISRHSVTYYNMDGDNSIMGYPKSLMGFLRPYMKARFGRGIGV
;
A
#
# COMPACT_ATOMS: atom_id res chain seq x y z
N MET A 1 -3.98 0.44 -4.36
CA MET A 1 -3.04 1.51 -3.88
C MET A 1 -3.66 2.24 -2.70
N ILE A 2 -2.91 2.56 -1.65
CA ILE A 2 -3.46 3.23 -0.43
C ILE A 2 -4.04 4.60 -0.76
N ILE A 3 -3.34 5.36 -1.60
CA ILE A 3 -3.74 6.69 -2.08
C ILE A 3 -3.25 6.83 -3.53
N THR A 4 -4.02 7.48 -4.38
CA THR A 4 -3.59 7.73 -5.77
C THR A 4 -2.57 8.86 -5.84
N VAL A 5 -1.76 8.90 -6.91
CA VAL A 5 -0.80 10.00 -7.12
C VAL A 5 -1.53 11.35 -7.25
N GLU A 6 -2.70 11.38 -7.90
CA GLU A 6 -3.51 12.59 -8.02
C GLU A 6 -4.01 13.09 -6.65
N GLU A 7 -4.51 12.17 -5.80
CA GLU A 7 -4.93 12.50 -4.43
C GLU A 7 -3.72 12.96 -3.59
N LEU A 8 -2.56 12.30 -3.73
CA LEU A 8 -1.33 12.66 -3.04
C LEU A 8 -0.88 14.09 -3.36
N ARG A 9 -0.92 14.50 -4.64
CA ARG A 9 -0.52 15.83 -5.09
C ARG A 9 -1.35 16.98 -4.50
N ARG A 10 -2.51 16.70 -3.92
CA ARG A 10 -3.29 17.68 -3.14
C ARG A 10 -2.65 18.01 -1.79
N TYR A 11 -1.78 17.14 -1.29
CA TYR A 11 -1.13 17.27 0.02
C TYR A 11 0.36 17.54 -0.06
N ILE A 12 1.01 17.18 -1.16
CA ILE A 12 2.47 17.27 -1.33
C ILE A 12 2.79 17.98 -2.65
N SER A 13 3.61 19.03 -2.57
CA SER A 13 4.24 19.64 -3.76
C SER A 13 5.63 19.01 -3.93
N THR A 14 5.89 18.40 -5.07
CA THR A 14 7.18 17.78 -5.43
C THR A 14 7.33 17.74 -6.93
N ASP A 15 8.58 17.85 -7.40
CA ASP A 15 8.95 17.76 -8.82
C ASP A 15 9.17 16.30 -9.27
N GLU A 16 9.01 15.31 -8.37
CA GLU A 16 9.12 13.90 -8.76
C GLU A 16 8.04 13.52 -9.78
N GLU A 17 8.43 12.67 -10.72
CA GLU A 17 7.54 12.12 -11.74
C GLU A 17 6.47 11.20 -11.13
N ASP A 18 5.28 11.17 -11.73
CA ASP A 18 4.15 10.37 -11.25
C ASP A 18 4.47 8.87 -11.18
N GLN A 19 5.28 8.37 -12.10
CA GLN A 19 5.71 6.97 -12.09
C GLN A 19 6.60 6.65 -10.88
N ALA A 20 7.50 7.55 -10.51
CA ALA A 20 8.36 7.40 -9.33
C ALA A 20 7.52 7.45 -8.03
N LEU A 21 6.59 8.41 -7.94
CA LEU A 21 5.66 8.53 -6.82
C LEU A 21 4.77 7.27 -6.69
N ALA A 22 4.25 6.74 -7.78
CA ALA A 22 3.46 5.51 -7.77
C ALA A 22 4.27 4.32 -7.25
N GLY A 23 5.53 4.18 -7.65
CA GLY A 23 6.43 3.15 -7.14
C GLY A 23 6.68 3.27 -5.64
N ARG A 24 6.90 4.49 -5.12
CA ARG A 24 7.06 4.74 -3.67
C ARG A 24 5.78 4.42 -2.89
N LEU A 25 4.62 4.82 -3.40
CA LEU A 25 3.33 4.51 -2.79
C LEU A 25 3.07 3.01 -2.73
N GLN A 26 3.43 2.26 -3.78
CA GLN A 26 3.32 0.80 -3.79
C GLN A 26 4.27 0.17 -2.76
N ALA A 27 5.50 0.66 -2.65
CA ALA A 27 6.45 0.19 -1.65
C ALA A 27 5.95 0.43 -0.22
N LEU A 28 5.40 1.63 0.07
CA LEU A 28 4.77 1.96 1.35
C LEU A 28 3.56 1.08 1.65
N GLU A 29 2.73 0.79 0.64
CA GLU A 29 1.58 -0.12 0.79
C GLU A 29 2.02 -1.51 1.24
N LEU A 30 3.02 -2.09 0.57
CA LEU A 30 3.56 -3.40 0.92
C LEU A 30 4.20 -3.40 2.32
N LEU A 31 4.96 -2.35 2.65
CA LEU A 31 5.57 -2.16 3.96
C LEU A 31 4.51 -2.13 5.07
N ILE A 32 3.46 -1.31 4.92
CA ILE A 32 2.38 -1.16 5.91
C ILE A 32 1.64 -2.48 6.09
N ARG A 33 1.27 -3.15 5.01
CA ARG A 33 0.60 -4.47 5.05
C ARG A 33 1.47 -5.51 5.75
N GLY A 34 2.76 -5.55 5.41
CA GLY A 34 3.74 -6.44 6.04
C GLY A 34 3.95 -6.12 7.52
N TYR A 35 4.09 -4.85 7.88
CA TYR A 35 4.30 -4.42 9.26
C TYR A 35 3.09 -4.71 10.14
N THR A 36 1.89 -4.36 9.67
CA THR A 36 0.64 -4.54 10.43
C THR A 36 0.11 -5.98 10.40
N ASN A 37 0.65 -6.85 9.56
CA ASN A 37 0.08 -8.17 9.24
C ASN A 37 -1.41 -8.07 8.87
N ASN A 38 -1.78 -6.99 8.19
CA ASN A 38 -3.16 -6.68 7.84
C ASN A 38 -3.27 -6.35 6.35
N ASN A 39 -4.11 -7.09 5.66
CA ASN A 39 -4.36 -6.88 4.23
C ASN A 39 -5.44 -5.84 3.95
N PHE A 40 -6.03 -5.24 4.99
CA PHE A 40 -7.10 -4.22 4.88
C PHE A 40 -8.27 -4.66 4.01
N GLN A 41 -8.58 -5.95 4.02
CA GLN A 41 -9.67 -6.54 3.26
C GLN A 41 -11.02 -6.23 3.90
N VAL A 42 -11.98 -5.81 3.08
CA VAL A 42 -13.39 -5.68 3.43
C VAL A 42 -14.08 -7.00 3.07
N ARG A 43 -14.05 -7.96 3.99
CA ARG A 43 -14.46 -9.35 3.74
C ARG A 43 -15.90 -9.52 3.23
N GLY A 44 -16.79 -8.58 3.52
CA GLY A 44 -18.17 -8.60 3.01
C GLY A 44 -18.30 -8.19 1.54
N LEU A 45 -17.24 -7.62 0.92
CA LEU A 45 -17.21 -7.19 -0.48
C LEU A 45 -16.22 -8.06 -1.25
N HIS A 46 -16.69 -9.21 -1.69
CA HIS A 46 -15.90 -10.19 -2.44
C HIS A 46 -16.74 -10.91 -3.48
N CYS A 47 -16.09 -11.51 -4.46
CA CYS A 47 -16.70 -12.44 -5.42
C CYS A 47 -15.67 -13.48 -5.86
N GLU A 48 -16.18 -14.60 -6.40
CA GLU A 48 -15.41 -15.58 -7.15
C GLU A 48 -15.56 -15.27 -8.63
N CYS A 49 -14.46 -15.34 -9.38
CA CYS A 49 -14.40 -14.90 -10.77
C CYS A 49 -13.50 -15.78 -11.60
N ASP A 50 -13.86 -15.90 -12.89
CA ASP A 50 -12.94 -16.29 -13.95
C ASP A 50 -12.23 -15.07 -14.52
N ILE A 51 -11.00 -15.24 -15.00
CA ILE A 51 -10.21 -14.17 -15.63
C ILE A 51 -10.01 -14.50 -17.11
N SER A 52 -10.41 -13.58 -17.97
CA SER A 52 -10.11 -13.61 -19.42
C SER A 52 -9.47 -12.29 -19.83
N GLY A 53 -8.18 -12.34 -20.19
CA GLY A 53 -7.40 -11.14 -20.43
C GLY A 53 -7.36 -10.23 -19.20
N LYS A 54 -7.92 -9.03 -19.31
CA LYS A 54 -8.05 -8.07 -18.18
C LYS A 54 -9.44 -8.05 -17.54
N THR A 55 -10.34 -8.92 -17.98
CA THR A 55 -11.73 -8.96 -17.54
C THR A 55 -11.92 -10.08 -16.52
N PHE A 56 -12.49 -9.73 -15.40
CA PHE A 56 -12.95 -10.63 -14.35
C PHE A 56 -14.46 -10.84 -14.52
N ILE A 57 -14.89 -12.08 -14.55
CA ILE A 57 -16.26 -12.49 -14.83
C ILE A 57 -16.78 -13.22 -13.61
N SER A 58 -17.79 -12.67 -12.93
CA SER A 58 -18.43 -13.28 -11.78
C SER A 58 -19.74 -13.95 -12.21
N GLU A 59 -20.07 -15.10 -11.64
CA GLU A 59 -21.35 -15.78 -11.88
C GLU A 59 -22.56 -15.05 -11.27
N THR A 60 -22.33 -14.18 -10.29
CA THR A 60 -23.39 -13.49 -9.55
C THR A 60 -23.37 -11.99 -9.85
N PHE A 61 -22.75 -11.22 -8.99
CA PHE A 61 -22.61 -9.76 -9.16
C PHE A 61 -21.23 -9.31 -8.70
N THR A 62 -20.79 -8.15 -9.16
CA THR A 62 -19.53 -7.55 -8.74
C THR A 62 -19.80 -6.47 -7.69
N PRO A 63 -19.27 -6.61 -6.45
CA PRO A 63 -19.50 -5.64 -5.37
C PRO A 63 -18.51 -4.47 -5.40
N PHE A 64 -17.90 -4.18 -6.55
CA PHE A 64 -16.81 -3.21 -6.68
C PHE A 64 -17.24 -1.98 -7.46
N GLU A 65 -16.50 -0.90 -7.28
CA GLU A 65 -16.66 0.37 -8.01
C GLU A 65 -15.37 0.70 -8.77
N VAL A 66 -15.49 1.55 -9.81
CA VAL A 66 -14.34 2.05 -10.55
C VAL A 66 -13.39 2.80 -9.61
N GLY A 67 -12.11 2.49 -9.68
CA GLY A 67 -11.08 3.03 -8.80
C GLY A 67 -10.85 2.23 -7.51
N ASP A 68 -11.68 1.22 -7.22
CA ASP A 68 -11.45 0.34 -6.07
C ASP A 68 -10.13 -0.43 -6.22
N THR A 69 -9.47 -0.65 -5.09
CA THR A 69 -8.38 -1.61 -5.00
C THR A 69 -8.95 -2.96 -4.60
N VAL A 70 -8.64 -3.99 -5.36
CA VAL A 70 -9.02 -5.37 -5.08
C VAL A 70 -7.78 -6.25 -4.92
N GLN A 71 -7.90 -7.27 -4.09
CA GLN A 71 -6.89 -8.30 -3.91
C GLN A 71 -7.39 -9.60 -4.52
N VAL A 72 -6.61 -10.14 -5.45
CA VAL A 72 -6.82 -11.48 -6.02
C VAL A 72 -6.03 -12.49 -5.22
N SER A 73 -6.63 -13.64 -4.94
CA SER A 73 -6.02 -14.79 -4.28
C SER A 73 -6.57 -16.09 -4.84
N GLY A 74 -5.84 -17.19 -4.61
CA GLY A 74 -6.21 -18.49 -5.17
C GLY A 74 -5.74 -18.74 -6.61
N SER A 75 -5.12 -17.76 -7.25
CA SER A 75 -4.55 -17.85 -8.60
C SER A 75 -3.11 -18.36 -8.58
N ALA A 76 -2.71 -19.05 -9.62
CA ALA A 76 -1.30 -19.44 -9.82
C ALA A 76 -0.42 -18.26 -10.26
N LYS A 77 -0.97 -17.27 -10.99
CA LYS A 77 -0.21 -16.19 -11.62
C LYS A 77 -0.73 -14.79 -11.32
N ASN A 78 -1.98 -14.67 -10.83
CA ASN A 78 -2.64 -13.37 -10.63
C ASN A 78 -2.78 -12.98 -9.15
N ASN A 79 -2.15 -13.67 -8.22
CA ASN A 79 -2.19 -13.25 -6.82
C ASN A 79 -1.55 -11.87 -6.66
N GLY A 80 -2.32 -10.87 -6.18
CA GLY A 80 -1.82 -9.51 -6.06
C GLY A 80 -2.91 -8.47 -5.83
N LEU A 81 -2.50 -7.21 -5.96
CA LEU A 81 -3.38 -6.05 -5.87
C LEU A 81 -3.63 -5.49 -7.27
N TYR A 82 -4.88 -5.15 -7.54
CA TYR A 82 -5.33 -4.61 -8.81
C TYR A 82 -6.23 -3.40 -8.60
N THR A 83 -6.28 -2.52 -9.60
CA THR A 83 -7.16 -1.35 -9.60
C THR A 83 -8.28 -1.56 -10.62
N VAL A 84 -9.51 -1.46 -10.15
CA VAL A 84 -10.71 -1.60 -11.00
C VAL A 84 -10.81 -0.44 -11.97
N ALA A 85 -10.85 -0.73 -13.27
CA ALA A 85 -10.90 0.25 -14.34
C ALA A 85 -12.32 0.50 -14.86
N ALA A 86 -13.14 -0.57 -14.97
CA ALA A 86 -14.53 -0.49 -15.36
C ALA A 86 -15.34 -1.61 -14.68
N VAL A 87 -16.64 -1.40 -14.49
CA VAL A 87 -17.52 -2.33 -13.80
C VAL A 87 -18.85 -2.44 -14.56
N THR A 88 -19.39 -3.67 -14.63
CA THR A 88 -20.77 -3.98 -14.99
C THR A 88 -21.40 -4.81 -13.87
N ASP A 89 -22.62 -5.26 -14.03
CA ASP A 89 -23.31 -6.05 -12.99
C ASP A 89 -22.56 -7.34 -12.64
N THR A 90 -21.97 -8.02 -13.64
CA THR A 90 -21.31 -9.32 -13.46
C THR A 90 -19.84 -9.33 -13.87
N THR A 91 -19.30 -8.23 -14.40
CA THR A 91 -17.91 -8.17 -14.83
C THR A 91 -17.20 -6.91 -14.34
N PHE A 92 -15.89 -6.99 -14.17
CA PHE A 92 -15.05 -5.81 -14.02
C PHE A 92 -13.72 -6.01 -14.74
N THR A 93 -13.10 -4.90 -15.11
CA THR A 93 -11.77 -4.90 -15.72
C THR A 93 -10.76 -4.22 -14.77
N VAL A 94 -9.48 -4.56 -14.95
CA VAL A 94 -8.38 -3.96 -14.17
C VAL A 94 -7.36 -3.26 -15.06
N ASN A 95 -6.62 -2.31 -14.49
CA ASN A 95 -5.59 -1.56 -15.23
C ASN A 95 -4.36 -2.42 -15.53
N GLU A 96 -4.00 -3.27 -14.60
CA GLU A 96 -2.79 -4.08 -14.62
C GLU A 96 -2.92 -5.28 -15.58
N LYS A 97 -1.80 -5.88 -15.92
CA LYS A 97 -1.76 -7.09 -16.73
C LYS A 97 -2.18 -8.30 -15.89
N THR A 98 -3.07 -9.13 -16.45
CA THR A 98 -3.51 -10.40 -15.90
C THR A 98 -3.33 -11.55 -16.91
N TYR A 99 -3.49 -12.76 -16.44
CA TYR A 99 -3.46 -13.99 -17.23
C TYR A 99 -4.77 -14.72 -17.06
N ASP A 100 -5.21 -15.46 -18.07
CA ASP A 100 -6.43 -16.26 -17.99
C ASP A 100 -6.31 -17.26 -16.83
N ASP A 101 -7.37 -17.36 -16.03
CA ASP A 101 -7.45 -18.21 -14.86
C ASP A 101 -8.92 -18.46 -14.50
N PHE A 102 -9.19 -19.44 -13.63
CA PHE A 102 -10.52 -19.84 -13.21
C PHE A 102 -10.61 -19.86 -11.69
N ASP A 103 -11.80 -19.67 -11.16
CA ASP A 103 -12.15 -19.80 -9.74
C ASP A 103 -11.22 -18.97 -8.81
N VAL A 104 -10.88 -17.75 -9.21
CA VAL A 104 -10.07 -16.87 -8.37
C VAL A 104 -10.93 -16.10 -7.37
N TYR A 105 -10.46 -15.98 -6.13
CA TYR A 105 -11.13 -15.21 -5.10
C TYR A 105 -10.67 -13.76 -5.14
N VAL A 106 -11.62 -12.83 -5.25
CA VAL A 106 -11.37 -11.39 -5.30
C VAL A 106 -12.07 -10.69 -4.15
N VAL A 107 -11.36 -9.84 -3.42
CA VAL A 107 -11.87 -9.10 -2.26
C VAL A 107 -11.47 -7.65 -2.32
N LYS A 108 -12.39 -6.72 -1.97
CA LYS A 108 -12.10 -5.28 -1.88
C LYS A 108 -11.09 -5.00 -0.77
N VAL A 109 -10.13 -4.13 -1.06
CA VAL A 109 -9.18 -3.58 -0.10
C VAL A 109 -9.50 -2.12 0.13
N ALA A 110 -9.72 -1.72 1.39
CA ALA A 110 -10.00 -0.35 1.75
C ALA A 110 -9.13 0.11 2.93
N TYR A 111 -8.46 1.22 2.74
CA TYR A 111 -7.61 1.82 3.77
C TYR A 111 -8.36 2.93 4.50
N PRO A 112 -8.35 2.93 5.86
CA PRO A 112 -8.89 4.02 6.67
C PRO A 112 -8.22 5.36 6.37
N ALA A 113 -8.93 6.45 6.62
CA ALA A 113 -8.46 7.80 6.30
C ALA A 113 -7.16 8.18 7.05
N ASP A 114 -7.01 7.73 8.30
CA ASP A 114 -5.80 7.96 9.09
C ASP A 114 -4.59 7.19 8.53
N VAL A 115 -4.80 5.99 7.96
CA VAL A 115 -3.74 5.24 7.24
C VAL A 115 -3.33 6.00 5.99
N LYS A 116 -4.27 6.52 5.22
CA LYS A 116 -3.99 7.35 4.03
C LYS A 116 -3.17 8.59 4.39
N MET A 117 -3.58 9.33 5.42
CA MET A 117 -2.85 10.51 5.88
C MET A 117 -1.49 10.17 6.49
N GLY A 118 -1.39 9.03 7.17
CA GLY A 118 -0.12 8.50 7.66
C GLY A 118 0.87 8.26 6.52
N VAL A 119 0.44 7.67 5.40
CA VAL A 119 1.25 7.47 4.19
C VAL A 119 1.73 8.80 3.60
N VAL A 120 0.84 9.80 3.53
CA VAL A 120 1.23 11.17 3.10
C VAL A 120 2.36 11.71 3.95
N ASN A 121 2.29 11.56 5.28
CA ASN A 121 3.32 12.04 6.20
C ASN A 121 4.64 11.24 6.08
N LEU A 122 4.56 9.91 5.89
CA LEU A 122 5.72 9.08 5.64
C LEU A 122 6.44 9.49 4.35
N LEU A 123 5.67 9.72 3.27
CA LEU A 123 6.25 10.14 2.00
C LEU A 123 6.83 11.56 2.06
N LYS A 124 6.17 12.50 2.75
CA LYS A 124 6.74 13.83 3.02
C LYS A 124 8.09 13.74 3.72
N TRP A 125 8.16 12.90 4.75
CA TRP A 125 9.40 12.69 5.47
C TRP A 125 10.46 12.07 4.55
N GLU A 126 10.11 11.09 3.76
CA GLU A 126 11.01 10.42 2.83
C GLU A 126 11.60 11.39 1.80
N LEU A 127 10.77 12.19 1.16
CA LEU A 127 11.19 13.18 0.17
C LEU A 127 12.13 14.24 0.73
N ASN A 128 11.97 14.60 2.02
CA ASN A 128 12.73 15.66 2.63
C ASN A 128 13.99 15.20 3.39
N ASN A 129 14.05 13.92 3.78
CA ASN A 129 15.07 13.49 4.75
C ASN A 129 15.82 12.21 4.34
N ARG A 130 15.39 11.48 3.30
CA ARG A 130 16.01 10.19 2.95
C ARG A 130 17.49 10.34 2.59
N ASP A 131 17.86 11.40 1.90
CA ASP A 131 19.25 11.68 1.49
C ASP A 131 20.15 12.02 2.70
N LYS A 132 19.55 12.32 3.85
CA LYS A 132 20.24 12.68 5.10
C LYS A 132 20.27 11.56 6.12
N VAL A 133 19.74 10.37 5.77
CA VAL A 133 19.78 9.21 6.66
C VAL A 133 21.23 8.78 6.88
N GLY A 134 21.62 8.69 8.16
CA GLY A 134 23.00 8.41 8.56
C GLY A 134 23.88 9.64 8.84
N VAL A 135 23.38 10.85 8.52
CA VAL A 135 24.04 12.09 8.91
C VAL A 135 23.46 12.54 10.24
N GLN A 136 24.27 12.52 11.31
CA GLN A 136 23.83 12.95 12.66
C GLN A 136 23.86 14.47 12.82
N SER A 137 24.81 15.15 12.20
CA SER A 137 24.91 16.61 12.24
C SER A 137 25.68 17.15 11.05
N GLU A 138 25.28 18.31 10.58
CA GLU A 138 26.05 19.13 9.64
C GLU A 138 26.40 20.48 10.28
N SER A 139 27.64 20.89 10.12
CA SER A 139 28.09 22.20 10.56
C SER A 139 28.61 22.99 9.35
N ILE A 140 27.94 24.08 9.01
CA ILE A 140 28.39 25.01 7.97
C ILE A 140 28.63 26.37 8.64
N SER A 141 29.88 26.71 8.82
CA SER A 141 30.32 27.97 9.47
C SER A 141 29.76 28.11 10.90
N ARG A 142 28.78 29.02 11.12
CA ARG A 142 28.19 29.29 12.45
C ARG A 142 26.82 28.60 12.65
N HIS A 143 26.38 27.81 11.69
CA HIS A 143 25.11 27.03 11.77
C HIS A 143 25.42 25.56 11.93
N SER A 144 24.88 24.96 13.00
CA SER A 144 24.89 23.50 13.20
C SER A 144 23.45 23.00 13.13
N VAL A 145 23.21 21.98 12.30
CA VAL A 145 21.94 21.29 12.18
C VAL A 145 22.12 19.87 12.69
N THR A 146 21.32 19.49 13.68
CA THR A 146 21.27 18.11 14.20
C THR A 146 20.07 17.42 13.61
N TYR A 147 20.28 16.29 12.95
CA TYR A 147 19.21 15.48 12.35
C TYR A 147 18.67 14.45 13.34
N TYR A 148 17.48 13.95 13.05
CA TYR A 148 16.85 12.91 13.86
C TYR A 148 17.72 11.64 13.89
N ASN A 149 18.04 11.16 15.08
CA ASN A 149 18.80 9.92 15.25
C ASN A 149 17.91 8.73 14.91
N MET A 150 18.27 8.00 13.85
CA MET A 150 17.55 6.82 13.33
C MET A 150 18.07 5.50 13.93
N ASP A 151 18.65 5.53 15.15
CA ASP A 151 19.06 4.31 15.85
C ASP A 151 17.90 3.36 16.12
N GLY A 152 18.18 2.08 16.35
CA GLY A 152 17.18 1.01 16.42
C GLY A 152 16.01 1.24 17.37
N ASP A 153 16.21 2.02 18.44
CA ASP A 153 15.15 2.36 19.39
C ASP A 153 14.22 3.48 18.91
N ASN A 154 14.66 4.30 17.96
CA ASN A 154 13.95 5.48 17.47
C ASN A 154 13.36 5.29 16.06
N SER A 155 13.68 4.20 15.39
CA SER A 155 13.21 3.92 14.03
C SER A 155 12.41 2.61 13.94
N ILE A 156 11.48 2.57 13.01
CA ILE A 156 10.70 1.37 12.64
C ILE A 156 10.71 1.31 11.11
N MET A 157 11.21 0.20 10.55
CA MET A 157 11.23 -0.04 9.10
C MET A 157 11.90 1.10 8.30
N GLY A 158 12.88 1.79 8.90
CA GLY A 158 13.58 2.90 8.28
C GLY A 158 12.84 4.26 8.34
N TYR A 159 11.82 4.38 9.19
CA TYR A 159 11.09 5.62 9.46
C TYR A 159 11.15 5.98 10.95
N PRO A 160 11.04 7.27 11.32
CA PRO A 160 10.91 7.67 12.70
C PRO A 160 9.73 6.98 13.37
N LYS A 161 9.96 6.42 14.56
CA LYS A 161 8.92 5.70 15.33
C LYS A 161 7.66 6.54 15.59
N SER A 162 7.84 7.85 15.75
CA SER A 162 6.75 8.80 15.92
C SER A 162 5.80 8.88 14.72
N LEU A 163 6.32 8.68 13.50
CA LEU A 163 5.53 8.69 12.27
C LEU A 163 4.77 7.39 12.03
N MET A 164 5.14 6.30 12.71
CA MET A 164 4.53 4.97 12.52
C MET A 164 3.38 4.69 13.52
N GLY A 165 3.13 5.61 14.46
CA GLY A 165 2.16 5.41 15.55
C GLY A 165 0.73 5.16 15.10
N PHE A 166 0.32 5.72 13.96
CA PHE A 166 -1.02 5.55 13.40
C PHE A 166 -1.35 4.10 13.00
N LEU A 167 -0.33 3.24 12.84
CA LEU A 167 -0.52 1.83 12.46
C LEU A 167 -0.88 0.92 13.63
N ARG A 168 -0.68 1.36 14.89
CA ARG A 168 -0.91 0.52 16.08
C ARG A 168 -2.32 -0.08 16.15
N PRO A 169 -3.42 0.65 15.85
CA PRO A 169 -4.77 0.09 15.90
C PRO A 169 -5.02 -1.03 14.88
N TYR A 170 -4.21 -1.08 13.82
CA TYR A 170 -4.40 -1.99 12.69
C TYR A 170 -3.50 -3.22 12.74
N MET A 171 -2.64 -3.33 13.75
CA MET A 171 -1.74 -4.47 13.89
C MET A 171 -2.54 -5.74 14.25
N LYS A 172 -2.32 -6.81 13.49
CA LYS A 172 -2.87 -8.14 13.74
C LYS A 172 -1.80 -9.08 14.27
N ALA A 173 -2.21 -10.01 15.14
CA ALA A 173 -1.32 -11.03 15.66
C ALA A 173 -0.71 -11.87 14.52
N ARG A 174 0.59 -12.17 14.64
CA ARG A 174 1.28 -13.15 13.78
C ARG A 174 1.28 -14.47 14.54
N PHE A 175 0.58 -15.46 14.02
CA PHE A 175 0.75 -16.83 14.49
C PHE A 175 1.98 -17.39 13.78
N GLY A 176 3.12 -17.43 14.47
CA GLY A 176 4.32 -18.10 13.97
C GLY A 176 4.01 -19.59 13.81
N ARG A 177 4.32 -20.18 12.65
CA ARG A 177 4.59 -21.61 12.60
C ARG A 177 5.77 -21.83 13.55
N GLY A 178 5.54 -22.52 14.66
CA GLY A 178 6.61 -23.06 15.46
C GLY A 178 7.50 -23.87 14.51
N ILE A 179 8.73 -23.44 14.33
CA ILE A 179 9.76 -24.28 13.72
C ILE A 179 9.98 -25.35 14.79
N GLY A 180 9.34 -26.51 14.61
CA GLY A 180 9.69 -27.71 15.38
C GLY A 180 11.16 -28.01 15.07
N VAL A 181 11.96 -27.96 16.13
CA VAL A 181 13.32 -28.47 16.16
C VAL A 181 13.25 -30.00 16.13
#